data_c4cf54e2cffb94130d286162945df96a
#
_entry.id   c4cf54e2cffb94130d286162945df96a
#
_cell.length_a   1.000
_cell.length_b   1.000
_cell.length_c   1.000
_cell.angle_alpha   90.00
_cell.angle_beta   90.00
_cell.angle_gamma   90.00
#
_symmetry.space_group_name_H-M   'P 1'
#
loop_
_entity.id
_entity.type
_entity.pdbx_description
1 polymer ?
#
loop_
_entity_poly.entity_id
_entity_poly.type
_entity_poly.pdbx_seq_one_letter_code
_entity_poly.pdbx_strand_id
1 'polypeptide(L)'
;QMCIRDSHIICDLIDIVSKNGVMLLNVGPKPDGTITDEETAVLNEIGDWLKTNGEGIYDTVPWKTFGEGKVNTKDGSFKDNKTKKYTEKDFRFTYKDGAVYVFQMKPTHDGVIRIKNFKKITQDAIVYSVKLLGNHSPIIISRTEKYMELKLMEIPQTTLPLCFKIVLE
;
A
#
# COMPACT_ATOMS: atom_id res chain seq x y z
N GLN A 1 14.53 -6.24 14.57
CA GLN A 1 14.95 -4.92 14.03
C GLN A 1 14.93 -4.87 12.50
N MET A 2 15.09 -6.00 11.80
CA MET A 2 15.03 -6.10 10.32
C MET A 2 13.64 -5.71 9.76
N CYS A 3 12.57 -6.31 10.19
CA CYS A 3 11.19 -6.06 9.71
C CYS A 3 10.73 -4.58 9.73
N ILE A 4 11.36 -3.72 10.54
CA ILE A 4 10.98 -2.30 10.60
C ILE A 4 11.57 -1.52 9.40
N ARG A 5 12.77 -1.87 8.92
CA ARG A 5 13.38 -1.22 7.74
C ARG A 5 12.63 -1.56 6.47
N ASP A 6 12.27 -2.83 6.31
CA ASP A 6 11.67 -3.37 5.09
C ASP A 6 10.27 -2.80 4.88
N SER A 7 9.45 -2.76 5.94
CA SER A 7 8.14 -2.12 5.91
C SER A 7 8.20 -0.63 5.56
N HIS A 8 9.28 0.08 5.94
CA HIS A 8 9.46 1.49 5.60
C HIS A 8 9.77 1.68 4.11
N ILE A 9 10.65 0.85 3.53
CA ILE A 9 10.99 0.92 2.10
C ILE A 9 9.76 0.63 1.24
N ILE A 10 8.97 -0.39 1.60
CA ILE A 10 7.72 -0.71 0.92
C ILE A 10 6.70 0.43 1.04
N CYS A 11 6.56 1.01 2.23
CA CYS A 11 5.69 2.16 2.43
C CYS A 11 6.14 3.39 1.62
N ASP A 12 7.44 3.64 1.55
CA ASP A 12 7.98 4.75 0.75
C ASP A 12 7.76 4.49 -0.76
N LEU A 13 7.95 3.27 -1.24
CA LEU A 13 7.64 2.89 -2.62
C LEU A 13 6.16 3.17 -2.95
N ILE A 14 5.25 2.72 -2.11
CA ILE A 14 3.81 2.94 -2.30
C ILE A 14 3.47 4.44 -2.29
N ASP A 15 4.00 5.21 -1.33
CA ASP A 15 3.77 6.66 -1.21
C ASP A 15 4.28 7.41 -2.45
N ILE A 16 5.47 7.06 -2.95
CA ILE A 16 6.08 7.64 -4.15
C ILE A 16 5.24 7.32 -5.40
N VAL A 17 4.90 6.05 -5.63
CA VAL A 17 4.14 5.62 -6.81
C VAL A 17 2.72 6.22 -6.81
N SER A 18 2.05 6.30 -5.67
CA SER A 18 0.72 6.91 -5.56
C SER A 18 0.70 8.40 -5.95
N LYS A 19 1.87 9.05 -5.97
CA LYS A 19 2.09 10.46 -6.35
C LYS A 19 2.75 10.62 -7.72
N ASN A 20 2.78 9.57 -8.54
CA ASN A 20 3.43 9.53 -9.85
C ASN A 20 4.96 9.66 -9.81
N GLY A 21 5.58 9.28 -8.70
CA GLY A 21 7.03 9.31 -8.56
C GLY A 21 7.67 7.97 -8.94
N VAL A 22 9.00 8.00 -9.05
CA VAL A 22 9.85 6.83 -9.28
C VAL A 22 10.82 6.70 -8.11
N MET A 23 10.97 5.49 -7.61
CA MET A 23 11.92 5.18 -6.53
C MET A 23 13.20 4.61 -7.11
N LEU A 24 14.34 5.19 -6.75
CA LEU A 24 15.66 4.63 -6.96
C LEU A 24 16.19 4.08 -5.63
N LEU A 25 16.27 2.76 -5.53
CA LEU A 25 16.83 2.08 -4.36
C LEU A 25 18.29 1.71 -4.66
N ASN A 26 19.23 2.34 -3.94
CA ASN A 26 20.64 2.05 -4.07
C ASN A 26 21.05 0.94 -3.10
N VAL A 27 21.91 0.02 -3.58
CA VAL A 27 22.50 -1.07 -2.81
C VAL A 27 24.02 -0.91 -2.84
N GLY A 28 24.65 -0.93 -1.67
CA GLY A 28 26.11 -0.74 -1.54
C GLY A 28 26.87 -2.07 -1.65
N PRO A 29 27.61 -2.33 -2.76
CA PRO A 29 28.41 -3.54 -2.84
C PRO A 29 29.61 -3.51 -1.89
N LYS A 30 30.03 -4.69 -1.45
CA LYS A 30 31.33 -4.89 -0.78
C LYS A 30 32.47 -4.72 -1.79
N PRO A 31 33.74 -4.61 -1.31
CA PRO A 31 34.89 -4.49 -2.21
C PRO A 31 35.07 -5.66 -3.17
N ASP A 32 34.54 -6.85 -2.84
CA ASP A 32 34.57 -8.05 -3.67
C ASP A 32 33.41 -8.10 -4.69
N GLY A 33 32.54 -7.07 -4.74
CA GLY A 33 31.40 -6.98 -5.64
C GLY A 33 30.14 -7.69 -5.13
N THR A 34 30.17 -8.34 -3.98
CA THR A 34 28.98 -8.94 -3.37
C THR A 34 28.20 -7.93 -2.53
N ILE A 35 26.94 -8.20 -2.24
CA ILE A 35 26.12 -7.44 -1.29
C ILE A 35 26.06 -8.17 0.05
N THR A 36 25.70 -7.47 1.10
CA THR A 36 25.57 -8.07 2.43
C THR A 36 24.38 -9.00 2.52
N ASP A 37 24.43 -9.99 3.42
CA ASP A 37 23.28 -10.88 3.66
C ASP A 37 22.06 -10.12 4.17
N GLU A 38 22.29 -9.05 4.94
CA GLU A 38 21.24 -8.16 5.42
C GLU A 38 20.52 -7.42 4.28
N GLU A 39 21.28 -6.84 3.33
CA GLU A 39 20.71 -6.18 2.15
C GLU A 39 19.99 -7.17 1.24
N THR A 40 20.56 -8.37 1.08
CA THR A 40 19.94 -9.47 0.32
C THR A 40 18.60 -9.86 0.94
N ALA A 41 18.53 -9.98 2.25
CA ALA A 41 17.28 -10.30 2.95
C ALA A 41 16.22 -9.21 2.73
N VAL A 42 16.59 -7.92 2.85
CA VAL A 42 15.70 -6.79 2.58
C VAL A 42 15.17 -6.80 1.15
N LEU A 43 16.04 -7.00 0.16
CA LEU A 43 15.65 -7.06 -1.25
C LEU A 43 14.71 -8.24 -1.53
N ASN A 44 14.96 -9.40 -0.91
CA ASN A 44 14.08 -10.56 -1.05
C ASN A 44 12.70 -10.30 -0.46
N GLU A 45 12.60 -9.69 0.71
CA GLU A 45 11.30 -9.34 1.33
C GLU A 45 10.51 -8.35 0.47
N ILE A 46 11.18 -7.31 -0.08
CA ILE A 46 10.55 -6.38 -1.03
C ILE A 46 10.10 -7.13 -2.28
N GLY A 47 10.94 -8.02 -2.82
CA GLY A 47 10.63 -8.83 -3.99
C GLY A 47 9.44 -9.75 -3.77
N ASP A 48 9.35 -10.42 -2.62
CA ASP A 48 8.24 -11.30 -2.28
C ASP A 48 6.94 -10.52 -2.05
N TRP A 49 7.01 -9.35 -1.42
CA TRP A 49 5.86 -8.45 -1.32
C TRP A 49 5.39 -7.99 -2.71
N LEU A 50 6.30 -7.63 -3.61
CA LEU A 50 5.97 -7.21 -4.98
C LEU A 50 5.42 -8.34 -5.84
N LYS A 51 5.83 -9.60 -5.68
CA LYS A 51 5.22 -10.75 -6.36
C LYS A 51 3.72 -10.84 -6.07
N THR A 52 3.32 -10.48 -4.86
CA THR A 52 1.91 -10.52 -4.44
C THR A 52 1.17 -9.24 -4.78
N ASN A 53 1.78 -8.08 -4.54
CA ASN A 53 1.10 -6.78 -4.58
C ASN A 53 1.51 -5.89 -5.76
N GLY A 54 2.47 -6.34 -6.59
CA GLY A 54 3.05 -5.55 -7.68
C GLY A 54 2.04 -5.12 -8.75
N GLU A 55 0.90 -5.82 -8.87
CA GLU A 55 -0.21 -5.42 -9.75
C GLU A 55 -0.70 -4.00 -9.42
N GLY A 56 -0.68 -3.61 -8.13
CA GLY A 56 -1.05 -2.27 -7.68
C GLY A 56 0.07 -1.23 -7.81
N ILE A 57 1.29 -1.65 -8.19
CA ILE A 57 2.47 -0.79 -8.34
C ILE A 57 2.81 -0.58 -9.81
N TYR A 58 2.96 -1.69 -10.58
CA TYR A 58 3.45 -1.65 -11.96
C TYR A 58 2.39 -1.15 -12.94
N ASP A 59 2.80 -0.24 -13.84
CA ASP A 59 1.95 0.36 -14.88
C ASP A 59 0.70 1.05 -14.33
N THR A 60 0.73 1.49 -13.08
CA THR A 60 -0.36 2.25 -12.46
C THR A 60 -0.12 3.75 -12.58
N VAL A 61 -1.20 4.50 -12.47
CA VAL A 61 -1.20 5.96 -12.39
C VAL A 61 -1.82 6.41 -11.07
N PRO A 62 -1.58 7.65 -10.60
CA PRO A 62 -2.31 8.19 -9.46
C PRO A 62 -3.81 8.15 -9.70
N TRP A 63 -4.57 7.78 -8.67
CA TRP A 63 -6.01 7.89 -8.73
C TRP A 63 -6.45 9.35 -8.50
N LYS A 64 -7.76 9.64 -8.47
CA LYS A 64 -8.36 10.98 -8.21
C LYS A 64 -7.79 11.68 -6.97
N THR A 65 -7.27 10.91 -6.02
CA THR A 65 -6.45 11.35 -4.89
C THR A 65 -5.37 10.32 -4.63
N PHE A 66 -4.19 10.75 -4.21
CA PHE A 66 -3.08 9.83 -3.92
C PHE A 66 -3.29 9.00 -2.65
N GLY A 67 -4.18 9.42 -1.74
CA GLY A 67 -4.41 8.71 -0.50
C GLY A 67 -5.24 9.46 0.51
N GLU A 68 -5.34 8.89 1.70
CA GLU A 68 -5.95 9.50 2.89
C GLU A 68 -5.17 9.13 4.15
N GLY A 69 -5.42 9.89 5.24
CA GLY A 69 -4.78 9.70 6.53
C GLY A 69 -4.03 10.94 7.01
N LYS A 70 -3.32 10.80 8.12
CA LYS A 70 -2.60 11.93 8.74
C LYS A 70 -1.19 12.10 8.19
N VAL A 71 -0.60 11.04 7.67
CA VAL A 71 0.77 11.06 7.15
C VAL A 71 0.74 11.59 5.72
N ASN A 72 1.03 12.87 5.57
CA ASN A 72 1.18 13.54 4.28
C ASN A 72 2.62 14.04 4.13
N THR A 73 3.33 13.48 3.17
CA THR A 73 4.67 13.98 2.81
C THR A 73 4.48 15.11 1.81
N LYS A 74 4.93 16.31 2.16
CA LYS A 74 5.00 17.42 1.21
C LYS A 74 6.06 17.09 0.16
N ASP A 75 5.75 17.38 -1.11
CA ASP A 75 6.66 17.19 -2.22
C ASP A 75 8.00 17.92 -1.99
N GLY A 76 9.11 17.29 -2.39
CA GLY A 76 10.45 17.89 -2.36
C GLY A 76 11.15 17.90 -1.00
N SER A 77 10.65 17.22 0.00
CA SER A 77 11.28 17.19 1.31
C SER A 77 12.26 16.02 1.44
N PHE A 78 13.51 16.21 1.02
CA PHE A 78 14.66 15.33 1.35
C PHE A 78 15.08 15.44 2.84
N LYS A 79 14.12 15.57 3.75
CA LYS A 79 14.43 15.55 5.18
C LYS A 79 14.33 14.13 5.71
N ASP A 80 15.43 13.41 5.63
CA ASP A 80 15.63 12.02 6.08
C ASP A 80 15.40 11.76 7.58
N ASN A 81 14.93 12.72 8.36
CA ASN A 81 15.07 12.67 9.82
C ASN A 81 13.77 12.45 10.60
N LYS A 82 12.65 12.12 9.95
CA LYS A 82 11.44 11.73 10.70
C LYS A 82 10.83 10.48 10.08
N THR A 83 11.10 9.34 10.70
CA THR A 83 10.42 8.07 10.41
C THR A 83 8.92 8.29 10.43
N LYS A 84 8.28 8.20 9.28
CA LYS A 84 6.83 8.31 9.15
C LYS A 84 6.20 7.12 9.87
N LYS A 85 5.43 7.36 10.90
CA LYS A 85 4.66 6.31 11.56
C LYS A 85 3.27 6.26 10.94
N TYR A 86 3.09 5.39 9.97
CA TYR A 86 1.77 5.09 9.42
C TYR A 86 0.87 4.43 10.46
N THR A 87 -0.42 4.68 10.34
CA THR A 87 -1.47 4.11 11.16
C THR A 87 -2.40 3.27 10.28
N GLU A 88 -3.29 2.51 10.88
CA GLU A 88 -4.32 1.73 10.21
C GLU A 88 -5.32 2.57 9.38
N LYS A 89 -5.27 3.91 9.56
CA LYS A 89 -6.10 4.89 8.87
C LYS A 89 -5.40 5.62 7.74
N ASP A 90 -4.14 5.27 7.47
CA ASP A 90 -3.37 5.83 6.39
C ASP A 90 -3.43 4.91 5.16
N PHE A 91 -3.93 5.45 4.05
CA PHE A 91 -4.08 4.73 2.79
C PHE A 91 -3.38 5.46 1.65
N ARG A 92 -3.00 4.70 0.62
CA ARG A 92 -2.54 5.22 -0.67
C ARG A 92 -3.32 4.55 -1.79
N PHE A 93 -3.49 5.28 -2.89
CA PHE A 93 -4.31 4.84 -4.01
C PHE A 93 -3.55 4.94 -5.31
N THR A 94 -3.63 3.88 -6.11
CA THR A 94 -3.23 3.87 -7.51
C THR A 94 -4.38 3.37 -8.38
N TYR A 95 -4.27 3.54 -9.68
CA TYR A 95 -5.32 3.16 -10.62
C TYR A 95 -4.72 2.51 -11.86
N LYS A 96 -5.38 1.46 -12.35
CA LYS A 96 -5.06 0.78 -13.61
C LYS A 96 -6.28 0.02 -14.13
N ASP A 97 -6.58 0.15 -15.41
CA ASP A 97 -7.54 -0.68 -16.15
C ASP A 97 -8.92 -0.85 -15.46
N GLY A 98 -9.51 0.25 -14.98
CA GLY A 98 -10.82 0.22 -14.31
C GLY A 98 -10.77 -0.21 -12.84
N ALA A 99 -9.59 -0.53 -12.31
CA ALA A 99 -9.42 -0.91 -10.91
C ALA A 99 -8.67 0.16 -10.11
N VAL A 100 -9.14 0.41 -8.90
CA VAL A 100 -8.43 1.18 -7.87
C VAL A 100 -7.73 0.22 -6.94
N TYR A 101 -6.42 0.42 -6.77
CA TYR A 101 -5.63 -0.30 -5.78
C TYR A 101 -5.51 0.54 -4.53
N VAL A 102 -5.96 -0.02 -3.42
CA VAL A 102 -6.00 0.64 -2.11
C VAL A 102 -4.97 -0.02 -1.22
N PHE A 103 -3.91 0.70 -0.90
CA PHE A 103 -2.89 0.23 0.03
C PHE A 103 -3.21 0.70 1.43
N GLN A 104 -3.48 -0.22 2.35
CA GLN A 104 -3.49 0.07 3.78
C GLN A 104 -2.05 0.04 4.29
N MET A 105 -1.52 1.22 4.67
CA MET A 105 -0.10 1.40 4.99
C MET A 105 0.34 0.69 6.27
N LYS A 106 -0.58 0.42 7.16
CA LYS A 106 -0.39 -0.43 8.33
C LYS A 106 -1.62 -1.31 8.51
N PRO A 107 -1.47 -2.64 8.52
CA PRO A 107 -2.59 -3.55 8.71
C PRO A 107 -3.34 -3.31 10.02
N THR A 108 -4.66 -3.52 9.99
CA THR A 108 -5.49 -3.50 11.18
C THR A 108 -5.46 -4.86 11.89
N HIS A 109 -5.65 -4.85 13.19
CA HIS A 109 -5.69 -6.06 14.01
C HIS A 109 -7.08 -6.69 14.11
N ASP A 110 -8.14 -5.91 13.85
CA ASP A 110 -9.54 -6.35 13.95
C ASP A 110 -10.15 -6.78 12.61
N GLY A 111 -9.40 -6.69 11.53
CA GLY A 111 -9.85 -7.03 10.19
C GLY A 111 -10.89 -6.07 9.60
N VAL A 112 -11.11 -4.90 10.23
CA VAL A 112 -12.09 -3.90 9.79
C VAL A 112 -11.38 -2.67 9.22
N ILE A 113 -11.53 -2.45 7.93
CA ILE A 113 -10.87 -1.37 7.18
C ILE A 113 -11.92 -0.32 6.80
N ARG A 114 -11.70 0.95 7.15
CA ARG A 114 -12.61 2.07 6.87
C ARG A 114 -11.93 3.12 6.00
N ILE A 115 -12.39 3.26 4.75
CA ILE A 115 -11.82 4.14 3.73
C ILE A 115 -12.81 5.29 3.49
N LYS A 116 -12.44 6.50 3.92
CA LYS A 116 -13.33 7.67 3.89
C LYS A 116 -13.42 8.33 2.52
N ASN A 117 -12.27 8.63 1.93
CA ASN A 117 -12.20 9.33 0.65
C ASN A 117 -12.75 8.49 -0.49
N PHE A 118 -12.64 7.17 -0.40
CA PHE A 118 -13.17 6.29 -1.42
C PHE A 118 -14.66 6.53 -1.67
N LYS A 119 -15.47 6.63 -0.60
CA LYS A 119 -16.89 6.94 -0.72
C LYS A 119 -17.14 8.31 -1.36
N LYS A 120 -16.40 9.34 -0.91
CA LYS A 120 -16.57 10.71 -1.40
C LYS A 120 -16.29 10.83 -2.90
N ILE A 121 -15.36 10.05 -3.42
CA ILE A 121 -14.89 10.14 -4.80
C ILE A 121 -15.65 9.19 -5.73
N THR A 122 -16.21 8.10 -5.20
CA THR A 122 -16.98 7.09 -5.94
C THR A 122 -18.47 7.18 -5.67
N GLN A 123 -19.01 8.37 -5.40
CA GLN A 123 -20.43 8.55 -5.04
C GLN A 123 -21.40 7.82 -5.95
N ASP A 124 -21.12 7.81 -7.26
CA ASP A 124 -21.96 7.24 -8.30
C ASP A 124 -21.40 5.97 -8.93
N ALA A 125 -20.18 5.53 -8.52
CA ALA A 125 -19.58 4.31 -9.07
C ALA A 125 -20.06 3.07 -8.31
N ILE A 126 -20.41 2.05 -9.08
CA ILE A 126 -20.72 0.73 -8.54
C ILE A 126 -19.41 0.00 -8.27
N VAL A 127 -19.24 -0.51 -7.06
CA VAL A 127 -18.14 -1.43 -6.75
C VAL A 127 -18.55 -2.81 -7.23
N TYR A 128 -17.93 -3.26 -8.30
CA TYR A 128 -18.18 -4.58 -8.87
C TYR A 128 -17.54 -5.69 -8.04
N SER A 129 -16.29 -5.51 -7.62
CA SER A 129 -15.60 -6.50 -6.78
C SER A 129 -14.51 -5.87 -5.93
N VAL A 130 -14.22 -6.52 -4.80
CA VAL A 130 -13.09 -6.20 -3.92
C VAL A 130 -12.33 -7.49 -3.64
N LYS A 131 -11.00 -7.43 -3.78
CA LYS A 131 -10.09 -8.54 -3.45
C LYS A 131 -8.90 -8.01 -2.66
N LEU A 132 -8.45 -8.75 -1.66
CA LEU A 132 -7.13 -8.57 -1.07
C LEU A 132 -6.13 -9.36 -1.91
N LEU A 133 -5.10 -8.69 -2.43
CA LEU A 133 -4.08 -9.38 -3.22
C LEU A 133 -3.34 -10.41 -2.35
N GLY A 134 -3.10 -11.60 -2.92
CA GLY A 134 -2.49 -12.72 -2.19
C GLY A 134 -3.40 -13.44 -1.21
N ASN A 135 -4.70 -13.09 -1.13
CA ASN A 135 -5.68 -13.76 -0.28
C ASN A 135 -6.96 -14.04 -1.07
N HIS A 136 -7.53 -15.22 -0.88
CA HIS A 136 -8.76 -15.67 -1.55
C HIS A 136 -9.99 -15.63 -0.64
N SER A 137 -9.82 -15.25 0.61
CA SER A 137 -10.93 -15.20 1.57
C SER A 137 -11.94 -14.11 1.20
N PRO A 138 -13.23 -14.35 1.40
CA PRO A 138 -14.27 -13.37 1.13
C PRO A 138 -14.09 -12.09 1.97
N ILE A 139 -14.47 -10.96 1.36
CA ILE A 139 -14.50 -9.66 2.03
C ILE A 139 -15.95 -9.19 2.08
N ILE A 140 -16.45 -8.87 3.27
CA ILE A 140 -17.76 -8.25 3.42
C ILE A 140 -17.61 -6.74 3.20
N ILE A 141 -18.39 -6.21 2.26
CA ILE A 141 -18.37 -4.80 1.88
C ILE A 141 -19.63 -4.13 2.43
N SER A 142 -19.47 -3.06 3.16
CA SER A 142 -20.58 -2.20 3.54
C SER A 142 -20.28 -0.72 3.23
N ARG A 143 -21.30 0.05 2.91
CA ARG A 143 -21.20 1.48 2.67
C ARG A 143 -22.05 2.24 3.69
N THR A 144 -21.41 3.16 4.37
CA THR A 144 -22.09 4.11 5.27
C THR A 144 -22.05 5.50 4.64
N GLU A 145 -22.69 6.48 5.26
CA GLU A 145 -22.59 7.87 4.79
C GLU A 145 -21.16 8.44 4.89
N LYS A 146 -20.32 7.88 5.76
CA LYS A 146 -19.00 8.43 6.09
C LYS A 146 -17.83 7.69 5.43
N TYR A 147 -17.97 6.38 5.14
CA TYR A 147 -16.87 5.55 4.66
C TYR A 147 -17.38 4.29 3.94
N MET A 148 -16.51 3.69 3.14
CA MET A 148 -16.64 2.30 2.73
C MET A 148 -15.92 1.45 3.76
N GLU A 149 -16.59 0.41 4.26
CA GLU A 149 -16.03 -0.55 5.22
C GLU A 149 -15.81 -1.88 4.52
N LEU A 150 -14.61 -2.42 4.70
CA LEU A 150 -14.24 -3.77 4.29
C LEU A 150 -13.99 -4.57 5.55
N LYS A 151 -14.65 -5.72 5.68
CA LYS A 151 -14.41 -6.66 6.78
C LYS A 151 -13.81 -7.94 6.23
N LEU A 152 -12.58 -8.21 6.63
CA LEU A 152 -11.88 -9.44 6.30
C LEU A 152 -12.43 -10.59 7.11
N MET A 153 -12.71 -11.73 6.46
CA MET A 153 -13.08 -12.97 7.15
C MET A 153 -11.85 -13.69 7.70
N GLU A 154 -10.70 -13.46 7.07
CA GLU A 154 -9.40 -13.97 7.50
C GLU A 154 -8.42 -12.82 7.56
N ILE A 155 -7.81 -12.59 8.73
CA ILE A 155 -6.90 -11.48 8.98
C ILE A 155 -5.47 -11.94 8.68
N PRO A 156 -4.78 -11.33 7.67
CA PRO A 156 -3.40 -11.68 7.37
C PRO A 156 -2.47 -11.38 8.56
N GLN A 157 -1.63 -12.33 8.89
CA GLN A 157 -0.62 -12.19 9.95
C GLN A 157 0.65 -11.54 9.36
N THR A 158 0.57 -10.24 9.09
CA THR A 158 1.67 -9.46 8.52
C THR A 158 1.75 -8.06 9.11
N THR A 159 2.93 -7.48 9.10
CA THR A 159 3.16 -6.07 9.42
C THR A 159 3.34 -5.22 8.17
N LEU A 160 3.43 -5.85 6.98
CA LEU A 160 3.61 -5.18 5.70
C LEU A 160 2.28 -4.61 5.18
N PRO A 161 2.31 -3.54 4.37
CA PRO A 161 1.12 -2.97 3.77
C PRO A 161 0.28 -4.00 3.00
N LEU A 162 -1.04 -3.90 3.14
CA LEU A 162 -2.01 -4.71 2.42
C LEU A 162 -2.49 -3.96 1.17
N CYS A 163 -2.69 -4.66 0.06
CA CYS A 163 -3.21 -4.10 -1.17
C CYS A 163 -4.57 -4.70 -1.53
N PHE A 164 -5.58 -3.85 -1.60
CA PHE A 164 -6.94 -4.22 -2.05
C PHE A 164 -7.13 -3.76 -3.48
N LYS A 165 -7.52 -4.69 -4.38
CA LYS A 165 -7.98 -4.37 -5.73
C LYS A 165 -9.49 -4.17 -5.70
N ILE A 166 -9.94 -2.99 -6.10
CA ILE A 166 -11.35 -2.61 -6.15
C ILE A 166 -11.71 -2.29 -7.61
N VAL A 167 -12.53 -3.12 -8.21
CA VAL A 167 -13.02 -2.91 -9.58
C VAL A 167 -14.26 -2.04 -9.50
N LEU A 168 -14.28 -0.98 -10.31
CA LEU A 168 -15.40 -0.05 -10.45
C LEU A 168 -16.11 -0.25 -11.80
N GLU A 169 -17.42 -0.06 -11.80
CA GLU A 169 -18.28 -0.03 -12.99
C GLU A 169 -18.81 1.39 -13.22
#